data_1996d116517c293cee4e1a080673a3a6
#
_entry.id   1996d116517c293cee4e1a080673a3a6
#
_cell.length_a   1.000
_cell.length_b   1.000
_cell.length_c   1.000
_cell.angle_alpha   90.00
_cell.angle_beta   90.00
_cell.angle_gamma   90.00
#
_symmetry.space_group_name_H-M   'P 1'
#
loop_
_entity.id
_entity.type
_entity.pdbx_description
1 polymer ?
#
loop_
_entity_poly.entity_id
_entity_poly.type
_entity_poly.pdbx_seq_one_letter_code
_entity_poly.pdbx_strand_id
1 'polypeptide(L)'
;MTEQDKRQIAHDFLRGLRDQDANLLRSIMTDEVVWSLPGQSLMSGEAHGVEAILKRAATLARFKVKIELKHVVFGLRDVAVLLHNAGNVDGRVLDEHLTALIHLDAGKIQRLDTFISDVGMLNAYFVGEAVDGTRA
;
A
#
# COMPACT_ATOMS: atom_id res chain seq x y z
N MET A 1 18.04 12.39 7.88
CA MET A 1 17.04 11.60 8.65
C MET A 1 17.72 10.48 9.41
N THR A 2 17.33 10.30 10.64
CA THR A 2 17.80 9.18 11.44
C THR A 2 17.04 7.91 11.08
N GLU A 3 17.56 6.77 11.53
CA GLU A 3 16.87 5.50 11.41
C GLU A 3 15.50 5.56 12.08
N GLN A 4 15.42 6.23 13.25
CA GLN A 4 14.15 6.38 13.95
C GLN A 4 13.14 7.21 13.14
N ASP A 5 13.60 8.26 12.46
CA ASP A 5 12.73 9.06 11.59
C ASP A 5 12.16 8.22 10.46
N LYS A 6 12.99 7.40 9.84
CA LYS A 6 12.58 6.51 8.75
C LYS A 6 11.58 5.46 9.23
N ARG A 7 11.82 4.90 10.42
CA ARG A 7 10.91 3.93 11.03
C ARG A 7 9.55 4.56 11.29
N GLN A 8 9.56 5.79 11.78
CA GLN A 8 8.31 6.51 12.08
C GLN A 8 7.50 6.74 10.79
N ILE A 9 8.16 7.15 9.70
CA ILE A 9 7.48 7.34 8.42
C ILE A 9 6.86 6.04 7.93
N ALA A 10 7.57 4.92 8.06
CA ALA A 10 7.06 3.62 7.66
C ALA A 10 5.80 3.26 8.45
N HIS A 11 5.83 3.45 9.76
CA HIS A 11 4.66 3.17 10.60
C HIS A 11 3.50 4.13 10.30
N ASP A 12 3.79 5.40 10.09
CA ASP A 12 2.77 6.39 9.77
C ASP A 12 2.10 6.12 8.43
N PHE A 13 2.87 5.65 7.45
CA PHE A 13 2.31 5.26 6.16
C PHE A 13 1.30 4.12 6.32
N LEU A 14 1.67 3.07 7.03
CA LEU A 14 0.77 1.93 7.24
C LEU A 14 -0.46 2.32 8.05
N ARG A 15 -0.28 3.16 9.07
CA ARG A 15 -1.40 3.67 9.85
C ARG A 15 -2.33 4.54 9.01
N GLY A 16 -1.76 5.40 8.18
CA GLY A 16 -2.54 6.25 7.27
C GLY A 16 -3.38 5.44 6.29
N LEU A 17 -2.81 4.35 5.77
CA LEU A 17 -3.58 3.44 4.91
C LEU A 17 -4.69 2.75 5.69
N ARG A 18 -4.37 2.18 6.84
CA ARG A 18 -5.34 1.42 7.65
C ARG A 18 -6.51 2.30 8.08
N ASP A 19 -6.21 3.51 8.54
CA ASP A 19 -7.22 4.42 9.09
C ASP A 19 -7.82 5.35 8.04
N GLN A 20 -7.34 5.26 6.79
CA GLN A 20 -7.74 6.16 5.70
C GLN A 20 -7.61 7.62 6.13
N ASP A 21 -6.48 7.93 6.77
CA ASP A 21 -6.23 9.24 7.38
C ASP A 21 -5.58 10.18 6.37
N ALA A 22 -6.41 10.99 5.72
CA ALA A 22 -5.96 11.91 4.68
C ALA A 22 -4.94 12.92 5.20
N ASN A 23 -5.17 13.46 6.40
CA ASN A 23 -4.26 14.46 6.96
C ASN A 23 -2.89 13.87 7.25
N LEU A 24 -2.85 12.66 7.81
CA LEU A 24 -1.60 11.98 8.09
C LEU A 24 -0.84 11.70 6.79
N LEU A 25 -1.52 11.14 5.79
CA LEU A 25 -0.86 10.83 4.52
C LEU A 25 -0.32 12.10 3.84
N ARG A 26 -1.10 13.18 3.84
CA ARG A 26 -0.62 14.44 3.28
C ARG A 26 0.60 14.99 4.03
N SER A 27 0.68 14.75 5.33
CA SER A 27 1.79 15.27 6.12
C SER A 27 3.11 14.56 5.85
N ILE A 28 3.06 13.30 5.37
CA ILE A 28 4.27 12.48 5.16
C ILE A 28 4.60 12.25 3.68
N MET A 29 3.78 12.74 2.77
CA MET A 29 3.97 12.52 1.33
C MET A 29 4.13 13.83 0.59
N THR A 30 4.91 13.79 -0.51
CA THR A 30 4.96 14.94 -1.43
C THR A 30 3.66 14.99 -2.23
N ASP A 31 3.35 16.18 -2.78
CA ASP A 31 2.13 16.36 -3.60
C ASP A 31 2.14 15.48 -4.84
N GLU A 32 3.32 15.13 -5.34
CA GLU A 32 3.48 14.34 -6.56
C GLU A 32 3.83 12.89 -6.29
N VAL A 33 3.52 12.40 -5.09
CA VAL A 33 3.80 11.02 -4.71
C VAL A 33 3.21 10.04 -5.71
N VAL A 34 3.96 8.96 -5.99
CA VAL A 34 3.50 7.89 -6.89
C VAL A 34 3.64 6.56 -6.17
N TRP A 35 2.62 5.74 -6.25
CA TRP A 35 2.65 4.38 -5.70
C TRP A 35 2.46 3.38 -6.83
N SER A 36 3.49 2.61 -7.16
CA SER A 36 3.43 1.57 -8.18
C SER A 36 3.13 0.22 -7.54
N LEU A 37 2.33 -0.57 -8.24
CA LEU A 37 1.96 -1.92 -7.81
C LEU A 37 1.77 -2.78 -9.06
N PRO A 38 2.36 -3.98 -9.11
CA PRO A 38 2.30 -4.81 -10.32
C PRO A 38 0.92 -5.41 -10.55
N GLY A 39 0.73 -6.01 -11.72
CA GLY A 39 -0.46 -6.76 -12.04
C GLY A 39 -1.48 -5.97 -12.85
N GLN A 40 -2.68 -6.53 -12.91
CA GLN A 40 -3.80 -5.98 -13.69
C GLN A 40 -5.09 -6.02 -12.86
N SER A 41 -5.00 -5.59 -11.63
CA SER A 41 -6.13 -5.56 -10.69
C SER A 41 -6.55 -4.12 -10.41
N LEU A 42 -7.58 -3.96 -9.58
CA LEU A 42 -7.99 -2.64 -9.08
C LEU A 42 -6.86 -1.93 -8.32
N MET A 43 -5.93 -2.69 -7.76
CA MET A 43 -4.81 -2.15 -6.99
C MET A 43 -3.58 -1.90 -7.84
N SER A 44 -3.60 -2.26 -9.12
CA SER A 44 -2.38 -2.31 -9.94
C SER A 44 -2.13 -1.00 -10.69
N GLY A 45 -0.87 -0.83 -11.13
CA GLY A 45 -0.46 0.34 -11.87
C GLY A 45 0.09 1.43 -10.98
N GLU A 46 0.10 2.66 -11.48
CA GLU A 46 0.62 3.81 -10.74
C GLU A 46 -0.53 4.67 -10.23
N ALA A 47 -0.53 4.91 -8.92
CA ALA A 47 -1.44 5.87 -8.29
C ALA A 47 -0.67 7.17 -8.09
N HIS A 48 -1.15 8.26 -8.65
CA HIS A 48 -0.50 9.56 -8.61
C HIS A 48 -1.22 10.49 -7.64
N GLY A 49 -0.49 10.99 -6.65
CA GLY A 49 -1.01 11.94 -5.67
C GLY A 49 -1.72 11.28 -4.51
N VAL A 50 -1.90 12.03 -3.43
CA VAL A 50 -2.49 11.51 -2.20
C VAL A 50 -3.92 11.03 -2.39
N GLU A 51 -4.70 11.71 -3.23
CA GLU A 51 -6.09 11.31 -3.47
C GLU A 51 -6.17 9.90 -4.07
N ALA A 52 -5.28 9.56 -5.01
CA ALA A 52 -5.25 8.22 -5.59
C ALA A 52 -4.80 7.18 -4.56
N ILE A 53 -3.89 7.56 -3.66
CA ILE A 53 -3.45 6.66 -2.59
C ILE A 53 -4.59 6.42 -1.60
N LEU A 54 -5.38 7.44 -1.29
CA LEU A 54 -6.56 7.28 -0.44
C LEU A 54 -7.59 6.35 -1.07
N LYS A 55 -7.75 6.39 -2.39
CA LYS A 55 -8.62 5.44 -3.08
C LYS A 55 -8.13 4.01 -2.93
N ARG A 56 -6.82 3.80 -3.01
CA ARG A 56 -6.25 2.47 -2.76
C ARG A 56 -6.47 2.02 -1.32
N ALA A 57 -6.32 2.93 -0.36
CA ALA A 57 -6.61 2.63 1.04
C ALA A 57 -8.06 2.20 1.22
N ALA A 58 -9.00 2.89 0.58
CA ALA A 58 -10.41 2.53 0.61
C ALA A 58 -10.65 1.16 -0.02
N THR A 59 -9.96 0.84 -1.10
CA THR A 59 -10.05 -0.48 -1.75
C THR A 59 -9.55 -1.58 -0.82
N LEU A 60 -8.43 -1.36 -0.13
CA LEU A 60 -7.93 -2.33 0.85
C LEU A 60 -8.97 -2.61 1.93
N ALA A 61 -9.62 -1.57 2.43
CA ALA A 61 -10.66 -1.71 3.46
C ALA A 61 -11.88 -2.47 2.92
N ARG A 62 -12.32 -2.11 1.72
CA ARG A 62 -13.47 -2.76 1.08
C ARG A 62 -13.24 -4.25 0.84
N PHE A 63 -12.01 -4.62 0.50
CA PHE A 63 -11.63 -6.01 0.26
C PHE A 63 -11.14 -6.73 1.52
N LYS A 64 -11.28 -6.09 2.68
CA LYS A 64 -11.01 -6.68 4.01
C LYS A 64 -9.56 -7.16 4.15
N VAL A 65 -8.63 -6.43 3.59
CA VAL A 65 -7.22 -6.78 3.69
C VAL A 65 -6.67 -6.40 5.06
N LYS A 66 -6.00 -7.34 5.69
CA LYS A 66 -5.22 -7.09 6.91
C LYS A 66 -3.76 -7.03 6.52
N ILE A 67 -3.11 -5.95 6.90
CA ILE A 67 -1.69 -5.73 6.62
C ILE A 67 -0.92 -5.96 7.91
N GLU A 68 0.00 -6.91 7.88
CA GLU A 68 0.88 -7.19 9.00
C GLU A 68 2.30 -6.74 8.66
N LEU A 69 2.84 -5.85 9.47
CA LEU A 69 4.23 -5.42 9.32
C LEU A 69 5.14 -6.48 9.91
N LYS A 70 6.03 -7.05 9.07
CA LYS A 70 7.00 -8.05 9.51
C LYS A 70 8.32 -7.42 9.87
N HIS A 71 8.86 -6.57 9.00
CA HIS A 71 10.16 -5.93 9.20
C HIS A 71 10.17 -4.55 8.58
N VAL A 72 10.90 -3.64 9.24
CA VAL A 72 11.32 -2.38 8.64
C VAL A 72 12.82 -2.52 8.39
N VAL A 73 13.25 -2.25 7.16
CA VAL A 73 14.66 -2.36 6.78
C VAL A 73 15.12 -1.05 6.17
N PHE A 74 16.39 -0.73 6.37
CA PHE A 74 16.90 0.61 6.12
C PHE A 74 17.92 0.61 5.00
N GLY A 75 17.74 1.51 4.04
CA GLY A 75 18.72 1.79 3.01
C GLY A 75 19.55 3.02 3.39
N LEU A 76 20.47 3.39 2.51
CA LEU A 76 21.29 4.57 2.72
C LEU A 76 20.42 5.83 2.85
N ARG A 77 19.43 5.97 1.97
CA ARG A 77 18.57 7.17 1.92
C ARG A 77 17.11 6.85 2.20
N ASP A 78 16.71 5.63 1.93
CA ASP A 78 15.30 5.22 1.93
C ASP A 78 15.04 4.16 2.99
N VAL A 79 13.80 3.74 3.06
CA VAL A 79 13.37 2.70 3.99
C VAL A 79 12.44 1.76 3.24
N ALA A 80 12.39 0.50 3.66
CA ALA A 80 11.48 -0.47 3.09
C ALA A 80 10.73 -1.19 4.18
N VAL A 81 9.54 -1.68 3.86
CA VAL A 81 8.74 -2.49 4.76
C VAL A 81 8.49 -3.85 4.12
N LEU A 82 8.60 -4.89 4.92
CA LEU A 82 8.24 -6.25 4.55
C LEU A 82 6.93 -6.55 5.22
N LEU A 83 5.94 -6.92 4.43
CA LEU A 83 4.56 -7.05 4.87
C LEU A 83 4.01 -8.43 4.55
N HIS A 84 3.00 -8.83 5.31
CA HIS A 84 2.15 -9.96 4.98
C HIS A 84 0.72 -9.43 4.91
N ASN A 85 0.10 -9.58 3.74
CA ASN A 85 -1.28 -9.18 3.52
C ASN A 85 -2.17 -10.40 3.42
N ALA A 86 -3.28 -10.37 4.15
CA ALA A 86 -4.24 -11.48 4.16
C ALA A 86 -5.65 -10.94 4.07
N GLY A 87 -6.53 -11.70 3.43
CA GLY A 87 -7.92 -11.32 3.31
C GLY A 87 -8.77 -12.46 2.79
N ASN A 88 -10.07 -12.32 2.95
CA ASN A 88 -11.05 -13.26 2.43
C ASN A 88 -12.33 -12.50 2.10
N VAL A 89 -12.70 -12.52 0.84
CA VAL A 89 -13.89 -11.81 0.33
C VAL A 89 -14.55 -12.67 -0.74
N ASP A 90 -15.82 -12.95 -0.58
CA ASP A 90 -16.60 -13.74 -1.55
C ASP A 90 -15.93 -15.06 -1.94
N GLY A 91 -15.33 -15.74 -0.97
CA GLY A 91 -14.65 -16.99 -1.19
C GLY A 91 -13.27 -16.87 -1.82
N ARG A 92 -12.83 -15.67 -2.15
CA ARG A 92 -11.46 -15.43 -2.64
C ARG A 92 -10.55 -15.18 -1.45
N VAL A 93 -9.34 -15.68 -1.54
CA VAL A 93 -8.35 -15.59 -0.47
C VAL A 93 -7.15 -14.79 -0.96
N LEU A 94 -6.70 -13.86 -0.14
CA LEU A 94 -5.43 -13.17 -0.34
C LEU A 94 -4.47 -13.64 0.75
N ASP A 95 -3.26 -14.00 0.34
CA ASP A 95 -2.20 -14.43 1.25
C ASP A 95 -0.88 -14.17 0.57
N GLU A 96 -0.32 -12.98 0.79
CA GLU A 96 0.83 -12.51 0.05
C GLU A 96 1.88 -11.90 0.96
N HIS A 97 3.13 -12.08 0.54
CA HIS A 97 4.24 -11.33 1.11
C HIS A 97 4.59 -10.19 0.16
N LEU A 98 4.86 -9.03 0.74
CA LEU A 98 5.14 -7.83 -0.04
C LEU A 98 6.35 -7.12 0.52
N THR A 99 7.06 -6.46 -0.39
CA THR A 99 8.08 -5.48 -0.02
C THR A 99 7.68 -4.15 -0.65
N ALA A 100 7.57 -3.12 0.16
CA ALA A 100 7.33 -1.78 -0.34
C ALA A 100 8.58 -0.95 -0.10
N LEU A 101 9.18 -0.47 -1.19
CA LEU A 101 10.31 0.45 -1.13
C LEU A 101 9.74 1.86 -1.00
N ILE A 102 10.13 2.55 0.07
CA ILE A 102 9.65 3.90 0.37
C ILE A 102 10.78 4.87 0.06
N HIS A 103 10.65 5.58 -1.05
CA HIS A 103 11.66 6.54 -1.49
C HIS A 103 11.35 7.90 -0.89
N LEU A 104 12.35 8.48 -0.22
CA LEU A 104 12.19 9.71 0.55
C LEU A 104 12.86 10.89 -0.16
N ASP A 105 12.23 12.06 -0.09
CA ASP A 105 12.79 13.31 -0.54
C ASP A 105 12.48 14.37 0.51
N ALA A 106 13.52 15.02 1.03
CA ALA A 106 13.40 16.06 2.06
C ALA A 106 12.47 15.62 3.22
N GLY A 107 12.60 14.37 3.64
CA GLY A 107 11.85 13.83 4.77
C GLY A 107 10.42 13.40 4.47
N LYS A 108 10.02 13.41 3.19
CA LYS A 108 8.68 12.97 2.80
C LYS A 108 8.76 11.85 1.78
N ILE A 109 7.71 11.06 1.71
CA ILE A 109 7.60 9.97 0.74
C ILE A 109 7.30 10.57 -0.63
N GLN A 110 8.20 10.31 -1.60
CA GLN A 110 7.95 10.76 -2.97
C GLN A 110 7.55 9.62 -3.88
N ARG A 111 7.89 8.37 -3.52
CA ARG A 111 7.54 7.22 -4.35
C ARG A 111 7.48 5.97 -3.49
N LEU A 112 6.53 5.12 -3.83
CA LEU A 112 6.39 3.79 -3.23
C LEU A 112 6.40 2.77 -4.36
N ASP A 113 7.32 1.81 -4.31
CA ASP A 113 7.35 0.71 -5.26
C ASP A 113 7.09 -0.57 -4.50
N THR A 114 6.03 -1.27 -4.87
CA THR A 114 5.60 -2.49 -4.19
C THR A 114 5.89 -3.70 -5.04
N PHE A 115 6.52 -4.69 -4.41
CA PHE A 115 6.83 -6.00 -4.99
C PHE A 115 6.02 -7.04 -4.23
N ILE A 116 5.35 -7.94 -4.92
CA ILE A 116 4.45 -8.91 -4.30
C ILE A 116 4.82 -10.34 -4.72
N SER A 117 4.52 -11.28 -3.83
CA SER A 117 4.91 -12.68 -4.00
C SER A 117 4.10 -13.42 -5.06
N ASP A 118 2.85 -13.02 -5.30
CA ASP A 118 1.96 -13.74 -6.21
C ASP A 118 1.05 -12.76 -6.96
N VAL A 119 1.49 -12.34 -8.14
CA VAL A 119 0.74 -11.38 -8.96
C VAL A 119 -0.59 -11.97 -9.42
N GLY A 120 -0.62 -13.26 -9.75
CA GLY A 120 -1.87 -13.93 -10.16
C GLY A 120 -2.93 -13.90 -9.08
N MET A 121 -2.53 -14.13 -7.83
CA MET A 121 -3.44 -14.06 -6.69
C MET A 121 -3.98 -12.63 -6.51
N LEU A 122 -3.11 -11.63 -6.63
CA LEU A 122 -3.52 -10.23 -6.56
C LEU A 122 -4.59 -9.92 -7.61
N ASN A 123 -4.35 -10.33 -8.85
CA ASN A 123 -5.29 -10.09 -9.95
C ASN A 123 -6.64 -10.75 -9.71
N ALA A 124 -6.65 -11.95 -9.16
CA ALA A 124 -7.87 -12.68 -8.88
C ALA A 124 -8.64 -12.11 -7.69
N TYR A 125 -7.92 -11.57 -6.72
CA TYR A 125 -8.54 -11.08 -5.48
C TYR A 125 -9.23 -9.73 -5.68
N PHE A 126 -8.55 -8.76 -6.29
CA PHE A 126 -9.06 -7.39 -6.42
C PHE A 126 -9.84 -7.22 -7.73
N VAL A 127 -11.03 -7.80 -7.77
CA VAL A 127 -11.94 -7.74 -8.91
C VAL A 127 -13.13 -6.87 -8.52
N GLY A 128 -13.25 -5.70 -9.15
CA GLY A 128 -14.15 -4.65 -8.70
C GLY A 128 -15.62 -5.03 -8.60
N GLU A 129 -16.22 -5.46 -9.69
CA GLU A 129 -17.67 -5.68 -9.70
C GLU A 129 -18.09 -6.85 -8.86
N ALA A 130 -17.26 -7.88 -8.77
CA ALA A 130 -17.60 -9.07 -8.00
C ALA A 130 -17.74 -8.78 -6.51
N VAL A 131 -17.01 -7.76 -6.00
CA VAL A 131 -17.01 -7.44 -4.58
C VAL A 131 -18.24 -6.68 -4.16
N ASP A 132 -18.68 -5.71 -4.95
CA ASP A 132 -19.84 -4.90 -4.58
C ASP A 132 -21.17 -5.54 -4.99
N GLY A 133 -21.13 -6.68 -5.65
CA GLY A 133 -22.34 -7.42 -5.97
C GLY A 133 -23.26 -6.73 -6.95
N THR A 134 -22.76 -5.71 -7.64
CA THR A 134 -23.55 -4.95 -8.60
C THR A 134 -23.47 -5.50 -10.01
N ARG A 135 -22.58 -6.42 -10.22
CA ARG A 135 -22.40 -7.02 -11.52
C ARG A 135 -23.63 -7.80 -11.94
N ALA A 136 -24.15 -7.44 -13.02
CA ALA A 136 -25.29 -8.15 -13.57
C ALA A 136 -24.87 -9.50 -14.14
#